data_211939194c9234e5409360bb9ec27966
#
_entry.id   211939194c9234e5409360bb9ec27966
#
_cell.length_a   1.000
_cell.length_b   1.000
_cell.length_c   1.000
_cell.angle_alpha   90.00
_cell.angle_beta   90.00
_cell.angle_gamma   90.00
#
_symmetry.space_group_name_H-M   'P 1'
#
loop_
_entity.id
_entity.type
_entity.pdbx_description
1 polymer ?
#
loop_
_entity_poly.entity_id
_entity_poly.type
_entity_poly.pdbx_seq_one_letter_code
_entity_poly.pdbx_strand_id
1 'polypeptide(L)'
;MTQSLKLYVRTADQTRRAELDLDGSSTGADIIQAAVENWALPADTDYTLVNTTTGRALVPGEDLARSVRPGDVLEVQPVLVAG
;
A
#
# COMPACT_ATOMS: atom_id res chain seq x y z
N MET A 1 -7.73 -8.31 -22.44
CA MET A 1 -6.87 -9.02 -21.49
C MET A 1 -6.61 -8.15 -20.28
N THR A 2 -6.99 -8.65 -19.14
CA THR A 2 -6.73 -7.97 -17.89
C THR A 2 -5.28 -8.15 -17.50
N GLN A 3 -4.56 -7.05 -17.37
CA GLN A 3 -3.22 -7.09 -16.82
C GLN A 3 -3.33 -6.93 -15.31
N SER A 4 -2.91 -7.95 -14.58
CA SER A 4 -2.81 -7.85 -13.14
C SER A 4 -1.36 -7.61 -12.76
N LEU A 5 -1.18 -6.71 -11.79
CA LEU A 5 0.13 -6.42 -11.22
C LEU A 5 0.26 -7.19 -9.91
N LYS A 6 1.29 -8.00 -9.81
CA LYS A 6 1.58 -8.70 -8.58
C LYS A 6 2.49 -7.83 -7.71
N LEU A 7 2.00 -7.46 -6.55
CA LEU A 7 2.71 -6.62 -5.60
C LEU A 7 2.74 -7.27 -4.24
N TYR A 8 3.63 -6.79 -3.40
CA TYR A 8 3.71 -7.22 -2.00
C TYR A 8 3.44 -6.02 -1.11
N VAL A 9 2.68 -6.22 -0.05
CA VAL A 9 2.38 -5.16 0.93
C VAL A 9 2.79 -5.67 2.31
N ARG A 10 3.43 -4.80 3.09
CA ARG A 10 3.84 -5.13 4.44
C ARG A 10 3.57 -3.96 5.38
N THR A 11 3.54 -4.24 6.68
CA THR A 11 3.48 -3.19 7.68
C THR A 11 4.88 -2.64 7.96
N ALA A 12 4.93 -1.43 8.56
CA ALA A 12 6.21 -0.79 8.88
C ALA A 12 7.06 -1.61 9.85
N ASP A 13 6.41 -2.34 10.76
CA ASP A 13 7.12 -3.21 11.71
C ASP A 13 7.46 -4.57 11.09
N GLN A 14 7.06 -4.78 9.84
CA GLN A 14 7.32 -6.01 9.07
C GLN A 14 6.73 -7.29 9.69
N THR A 15 5.76 -7.15 10.59
CA THR A 15 5.11 -8.31 11.20
C THR A 15 4.01 -8.88 10.33
N ARG A 16 3.49 -8.10 9.37
CA ARG A 16 2.43 -8.53 8.46
C ARG A 16 2.89 -8.33 7.03
N ARG A 17 2.56 -9.29 6.19
CA ARG A 17 2.97 -9.29 4.79
C ARG A 17 1.90 -9.99 3.98
N ALA A 18 1.58 -9.45 2.80
CA ALA A 18 0.62 -10.06 1.89
C ALA A 18 1.04 -9.87 0.45
N GLU A 19 0.61 -10.78 -0.40
CA GLU A 19 0.78 -10.69 -1.84
C GLU A 19 -0.55 -10.24 -2.43
N LEU A 20 -0.51 -9.26 -3.32
CA LEU A 20 -1.70 -8.70 -3.93
C LEU A 20 -1.61 -8.76 -5.45
N ASP A 21 -2.75 -9.08 -6.08
CA ASP A 21 -2.93 -8.89 -7.51
C ASP A 21 -3.81 -7.67 -7.70
N LEU A 22 -3.28 -6.65 -8.37
CA LEU A 22 -4.01 -5.41 -8.60
C LEU A 22 -4.46 -5.32 -10.05
N ASP A 23 -5.67 -4.81 -10.25
CA ASP A 23 -6.07 -4.37 -11.58
C ASP A 23 -5.60 -2.91 -11.77
N GLY A 24 -5.80 -2.37 -12.95
CA GLY A 24 -5.27 -1.04 -13.29
C GLY A 24 -5.99 0.12 -12.62
N SER A 25 -7.05 -0.12 -11.84
CA SER A 25 -7.85 0.94 -11.24
C SER A 25 -7.67 1.09 -9.74
N SER A 26 -6.86 0.24 -9.11
CA SER A 26 -6.64 0.31 -7.67
C SER A 26 -5.80 1.53 -7.30
N THR A 27 -6.11 2.14 -6.16
CA THR A 27 -5.38 3.29 -5.64
C THR A 27 -4.65 2.93 -4.35
N GLY A 28 -3.75 3.81 -3.91
CA GLY A 28 -3.07 3.63 -2.63
C GLY A 28 -4.04 3.58 -1.46
N ALA A 29 -5.11 4.40 -1.52
CA ALA A 29 -6.13 4.39 -0.48
C ALA A 29 -6.84 3.04 -0.39
N ASP A 30 -7.09 2.38 -1.51
CA ASP A 30 -7.69 1.04 -1.52
C ASP A 30 -6.81 0.03 -0.80
N ILE A 31 -5.51 0.09 -1.03
CA ILE A 31 -4.56 -0.82 -0.39
C ILE A 31 -4.49 -0.57 1.12
N ILE A 32 -4.44 0.69 1.52
CA ILE A 32 -4.41 1.04 2.94
C ILE A 32 -5.67 0.55 3.63
N GLN A 33 -6.83 0.78 3.03
CA GLN A 33 -8.10 0.33 3.61
C GLN A 33 -8.14 -1.19 3.76
N ALA A 34 -7.70 -1.91 2.74
CA ALA A 34 -7.66 -3.37 2.80
C ALA A 34 -6.72 -3.86 3.91
N ALA A 35 -5.56 -3.21 4.06
CA ALA A 35 -4.62 -3.57 5.11
C ALA A 35 -5.21 -3.32 6.50
N VAL A 36 -5.86 -2.19 6.70
CA VAL A 36 -6.50 -1.88 7.98
C VAL A 36 -7.54 -2.93 8.33
N GLU A 37 -8.37 -3.31 7.37
CA GLU A 37 -9.43 -4.29 7.60
C GLU A 37 -8.90 -5.70 7.83
N ASN A 38 -7.96 -6.14 6.98
CA ASN A 38 -7.48 -7.52 7.04
C ASN A 38 -6.51 -7.77 8.18
N TRP A 39 -5.76 -6.76 8.57
CA TRP A 39 -4.76 -6.89 9.62
C TRP A 39 -5.20 -6.26 10.95
N ALA A 40 -6.44 -5.80 11.01
CA ALA A 40 -7.00 -5.17 12.21
C ALA A 40 -6.11 -4.04 12.74
N LEU A 41 -5.58 -3.22 11.84
CA LEU A 41 -4.77 -2.07 12.22
C LEU A 41 -5.64 -0.99 12.86
N PRO A 42 -5.07 -0.13 13.72
CA PRO A 42 -5.84 0.96 14.32
C PRO A 42 -6.51 1.84 13.26
N ALA A 43 -7.81 2.01 13.35
CA ALA A 43 -8.58 2.78 12.37
C ALA A 43 -8.59 4.28 12.67
N ASP A 44 -8.12 4.68 13.83
CA ASP A 44 -8.04 6.08 14.27
C ASP A 44 -6.72 6.75 13.88
N THR A 45 -5.89 6.05 13.15
CA THR A 45 -4.58 6.53 12.71
C THR A 45 -4.58 6.66 11.20
N ASP A 46 -3.97 7.71 10.69
CA ASP A 46 -3.76 7.86 9.27
C ASP A 46 -2.54 7.06 8.82
N TYR A 47 -2.61 6.55 7.62
CA TYR A 47 -1.52 5.76 7.05
C TYR A 47 -1.07 6.33 5.71
N THR A 48 0.19 6.13 5.40
CA THR A 48 0.73 6.41 4.07
C THR A 48 1.28 5.11 3.50
N LEU A 49 1.33 5.04 2.18
CA LEU A 49 1.87 3.89 1.47
C LEU A 49 3.17 4.31 0.80
N VAL A 50 4.22 3.57 1.08
CA VAL A 50 5.55 3.86 0.53
C VAL A 50 5.98 2.70 -0.35
N ASN A 51 6.45 3.02 -1.56
CA ASN A 51 7.08 2.02 -2.40
C ASN A 51 8.53 1.87 -1.96
N THR A 52 8.83 0.77 -1.29
CA THR A 52 10.17 0.55 -0.74
C THR A 52 11.23 0.33 -1.82
N THR A 53 10.82 -0.09 -3.01
CA THR A 53 11.75 -0.26 -4.13
C THR A 53 12.31 1.08 -4.61
N THR A 54 11.46 2.12 -4.64
CA THR A 54 11.88 3.46 -5.08
C THR A 54 12.14 4.42 -3.92
N GLY A 55 11.67 4.08 -2.73
CA GLY A 55 11.78 4.95 -1.55
C GLY A 55 10.79 6.10 -1.55
N ARG A 56 9.78 6.10 -2.40
CA ARG A 56 8.83 7.20 -2.53
C ARG A 56 7.48 6.87 -1.92
N ALA A 57 6.89 7.87 -1.27
CA ALA A 57 5.51 7.79 -0.80
C ALA A 57 4.57 7.88 -2.00
N LEU A 58 3.52 7.07 -1.99
CA LEU A 58 2.54 7.04 -3.06
C LEU A 58 1.38 7.98 -2.72
N VAL A 59 0.85 8.65 -3.75
CA VAL A 59 -0.30 9.53 -3.59
C VAL A 59 -1.56 8.68 -3.48
N PRO A 60 -2.35 8.80 -2.39
CA PRO A 60 -3.48 7.89 -2.17
C PRO A 60 -4.53 7.89 -3.27
N GLY A 61 -4.72 9.02 -3.94
CA GLY A 61 -5.75 9.15 -4.97
C GLY A 61 -5.31 8.78 -6.37
N GLU A 62 -4.04 8.43 -6.58
CA GLU A 62 -3.54 8.06 -7.90
C GLU A 62 -3.67 6.57 -8.15
N ASP A 63 -3.81 6.20 -9.42
CA ASP A 63 -3.78 4.80 -9.82
C ASP A 63 -2.42 4.19 -9.50
N LEU A 64 -2.42 3.11 -8.75
CA LEU A 64 -1.18 2.45 -8.37
C LEU A 64 -0.38 1.97 -9.56
N ALA A 65 -1.06 1.52 -10.61
CA ALA A 65 -0.40 0.99 -11.79
C ALA A 65 0.57 1.97 -12.43
N ARG A 66 0.39 3.28 -12.18
CA ARG A 66 1.28 4.32 -12.71
C ARG A 66 2.53 4.52 -11.87
N SER A 67 2.48 4.10 -10.61
CA SER A 67 3.53 4.40 -9.63
C SER A 67 4.31 3.18 -9.18
N VAL A 68 3.88 1.99 -9.60
CA VAL A 68 4.50 0.74 -9.16
C VAL A 68 4.75 -0.17 -10.34
N ARG A 69 5.63 -1.14 -10.12
CA ARG A 69 5.94 -2.18 -11.10
C ARG A 69 5.70 -3.55 -10.50
N PRO A 70 5.48 -4.58 -11.30
CA PRO A 70 5.33 -5.93 -10.78
C PRO A 70 6.50 -6.32 -9.87
N GLY A 71 6.19 -6.89 -8.73
CA GLY A 71 7.19 -7.32 -7.77
C GLY A 71 7.59 -6.27 -6.74
N ASP A 72 7.10 -5.03 -6.88
CA ASP A 72 7.43 -3.99 -5.90
C ASP A 72 6.85 -4.33 -4.52
N VAL A 73 7.55 -3.91 -3.49
CA VAL A 73 7.12 -4.07 -2.10
C VAL A 73 6.65 -2.73 -1.58
N LEU A 74 5.39 -2.67 -1.18
CA LEU A 74 4.78 -1.46 -0.62
C LEU A 74 4.69 -1.61 0.90
N GLU A 75 4.95 -0.53 1.60
CA GLU A 75 4.93 -0.53 3.06
C GLU A 75 3.87 0.45 3.56
N VAL A 76 2.99 -0.06 4.43
CA VAL A 76 1.97 0.77 5.09
C VAL A 76 2.60 1.35 6.35
N GLN A 77 2.71 2.67 6.39
CA GLN A 77 3.35 3.37 7.50
C GLN A 77 2.35 4.29 8.19
N PRO A 78 2.31 4.29 9.53
CA PRO A 78 1.46 5.25 10.23
C PRO A 78 2.02 6.66 10.06
N VAL A 79 1.13 7.60 9.83
CA VAL A 79 1.51 9.02 9.76
C VAL A 79 1.51 9.56 11.20
N LEU A 80 2.68 9.95 11.68
CA LEU A 80 2.81 10.53 12.99
C LEU A 80 2.54 12.02 12.88
N VAL A 81 1.43 12.45 13.49
CA VAL A 81 1.11 13.87 13.55
C VAL A 81 1.80 14.42 14.78
N ALA A 82 2.80 15.26 14.56
CA ALA A 82 3.41 16.03 15.65
C ALA A 82 2.39 17.09 16.06
N GLY A 83 1.73 16.82 17.13
CA GLY A 83 0.69 17.70 17.62
C GLY A 83 1.22 18.98 18.20
#